data_f277ba9a978731e39b758d6b139bbe2f
#
_entry.id   f277ba9a978731e39b758d6b139bbe2f
#
_cell.length_a   1.000
_cell.length_b   1.000
_cell.length_c   1.000
_cell.angle_alpha   90.00
_cell.angle_beta   90.00
_cell.angle_gamma   90.00
#
_symmetry.space_group_name_H-M   'P 1'
#
loop_
_entity.id
_entity.type
_entity.pdbx_description
1 polymer ?
#
loop_
_entity_poly.entity_id
_entity_poly.type
_entity_poly.pdbx_seq_one_letter_code
_entity_poly.pdbx_strand_id
1 'polypeptide(L)'
;VNTLLANIYAWMGGLTQDAKYWEQAEHYASQVIDEFAGDYEIENMTDLIGNVFGKNRHSKETILSIDNDILDDAHTYDTRFTGELPGQELIDYPYTNVSPQSLSTDKNQEYNRISVKTVKEIYPEENDLRRKEFWYDLGHVSYTVEGEEVTSPYAFIHKWRDYHYQTNSEMLEGQGKVPVATDCDYVFWRLADVVLLRAECRARLQKTTAKDDL
;
A
#
# COMPACT_ATOMS: atom_id res chain seq x y z
N VAL A 1 1.73 -14.81 16.12
CA VAL A 1 2.08 -14.43 17.50
C VAL A 1 3.44 -13.76 17.54
N ASN A 2 4.49 -14.36 16.99
CA ASN A 2 5.87 -13.82 17.05
C ASN A 2 6.00 -12.43 16.43
N THR A 3 5.32 -12.17 15.30
CA THR A 3 5.30 -10.83 14.68
C THR A 3 4.71 -9.78 15.62
N LEU A 4 3.61 -10.10 16.31
CA LEU A 4 3.00 -9.20 17.29
C LEU A 4 3.95 -8.93 18.46
N LEU A 5 4.57 -9.96 19.00
CA LEU A 5 5.54 -9.84 20.10
C LEU A 5 6.75 -8.99 19.67
N ALA A 6 7.29 -9.22 18.48
CA ALA A 6 8.39 -8.41 17.93
C ALA A 6 8.02 -6.93 17.90
N ASN A 7 6.82 -6.58 17.40
CA ASN A 7 6.34 -5.20 17.34
C ASN A 7 6.13 -4.59 18.74
N ILE A 8 5.53 -5.33 19.68
CA ILE A 8 5.31 -4.86 21.06
C ILE A 8 6.66 -4.57 21.73
N TYR A 9 7.62 -5.49 21.64
CA TYR A 9 8.93 -5.28 22.25
C TYR A 9 9.72 -4.15 21.59
N ALA A 10 9.66 -3.99 20.27
CA ALA A 10 10.28 -2.86 19.59
C ALA A 10 9.69 -1.52 20.06
N TRP A 11 8.36 -1.46 20.20
CA TRP A 11 7.69 -0.29 20.74
C TRP A 11 8.10 0.01 22.18
N MET A 12 8.19 -1.01 23.03
CA MET A 12 8.72 -0.88 24.39
C MET A 12 10.17 -0.39 24.41
N GLY A 13 11.02 -0.90 23.51
CA GLY A 13 12.40 -0.44 23.32
C GLY A 13 12.49 1.03 22.94
N GLY A 14 11.62 1.47 22.03
CA GLY A 14 11.50 2.88 21.63
C GLY A 14 11.10 3.80 22.77
N LEU A 15 10.13 3.38 23.61
CA LEU A 15 9.64 4.16 24.74
C LEU A 15 10.63 4.23 25.91
N THR A 16 11.22 3.09 26.27
CA THR A 16 12.05 2.97 27.48
C THR A 16 13.53 3.20 27.25
N GLN A 17 13.98 3.15 26.00
CA GLN A 17 15.39 3.17 25.59
C GLN A 17 16.22 2.05 26.23
N ASP A 18 15.58 0.95 26.65
CA ASP A 18 16.23 -0.21 27.27
C ASP A 18 16.52 -1.26 26.18
N ALA A 19 17.80 -1.57 26.02
CA ALA A 19 18.31 -2.50 25.01
C ALA A 19 17.67 -3.90 25.08
N LYS A 20 17.29 -4.35 26.30
CA LYS A 20 16.67 -5.68 26.48
C LYS A 20 15.38 -5.85 25.66
N TYR A 21 14.61 -4.79 25.44
CA TYR A 21 13.40 -4.86 24.62
C TYR A 21 13.72 -4.96 23.13
N TRP A 22 14.78 -4.30 22.67
CA TRP A 22 15.26 -4.45 21.30
C TRP A 22 15.81 -5.86 21.05
N GLU A 23 16.48 -6.49 22.06
CA GLU A 23 16.94 -7.87 22.00
C GLU A 23 15.75 -8.85 21.86
N GLN A 24 14.68 -8.64 22.64
CA GLN A 24 13.47 -9.46 22.54
C GLN A 24 12.75 -9.24 21.18
N ALA A 25 12.67 -8.02 20.70
CA ALA A 25 12.08 -7.74 19.40
C ALA A 25 12.84 -8.43 18.26
N GLU A 26 14.18 -8.35 18.27
CA GLU A 26 15.02 -9.07 17.30
C GLU A 26 14.84 -10.59 17.39
N HIS A 27 14.78 -11.12 18.60
CA HIS A 27 14.57 -12.56 18.82
C HIS A 27 13.27 -13.04 18.16
N TYR A 28 12.13 -12.38 18.44
CA TYR A 28 10.85 -12.78 17.87
C TYR A 28 10.76 -12.53 16.36
N ALA A 29 11.37 -11.46 15.85
CA ALA A 29 11.47 -11.24 14.42
C ALA A 29 12.31 -12.34 13.74
N SER A 30 13.43 -12.74 14.34
CA SER A 30 14.27 -13.83 13.83
C SER A 30 13.53 -15.16 13.82
N GLN A 31 12.70 -15.46 14.81
CA GLN A 31 11.87 -16.67 14.77
C GLN A 31 10.95 -16.70 13.53
N VAL A 32 10.34 -15.57 13.17
CA VAL A 32 9.50 -15.52 11.96
C VAL A 32 10.33 -15.74 10.70
N ILE A 33 11.50 -15.11 10.60
CA ILE A 33 12.30 -15.11 9.39
C ILE A 33 13.08 -16.43 9.22
N ASP A 34 13.66 -16.93 10.31
CA ASP A 34 14.65 -18.02 10.24
C ASP A 34 14.01 -19.38 10.52
N GLU A 35 13.08 -19.49 11.50
CA GLU A 35 12.46 -20.76 11.88
C GLU A 35 11.31 -21.14 10.94
N PHE A 36 10.62 -20.15 10.36
CA PHE A 36 9.56 -20.35 9.37
C PHE A 36 10.04 -20.04 7.94
N ALA A 37 11.35 -20.13 7.71
CA ALA A 37 11.95 -19.99 6.39
C ALA A 37 11.37 -21.04 5.43
N GLY A 38 10.69 -20.58 4.38
CA GLY A 38 9.97 -21.43 3.43
C GLY A 38 8.45 -21.41 3.58
N ASP A 39 7.91 -21.04 4.76
CA ASP A 39 6.48 -20.74 4.90
C ASP A 39 6.16 -19.33 4.37
N TYR A 40 7.13 -18.41 4.50
CA TYR A 40 7.04 -17.05 4.02
C TYR A 40 8.13 -16.72 2.99
N GLU A 41 7.81 -15.96 1.98
CA GLU A 41 8.72 -15.51 0.91
C GLU A 41 8.45 -14.05 0.56
N ILE A 42 9.51 -13.27 0.29
CA ILE A 42 9.37 -11.90 -0.23
C ILE A 42 8.92 -11.97 -1.69
N GLU A 43 7.82 -11.34 -2.01
CA GLU A 43 7.31 -11.22 -3.38
C GLU A 43 8.16 -10.24 -4.21
N ASN A 44 8.31 -10.49 -5.48
CA ASN A 44 8.78 -9.45 -6.38
C ASN A 44 7.72 -8.35 -6.53
N MET A 45 8.13 -7.15 -6.98
CA MET A 45 7.24 -5.98 -6.97
C MET A 45 5.97 -6.17 -7.80
N THR A 46 6.02 -6.91 -8.91
CA THR A 46 4.85 -7.13 -9.78
C THR A 46 3.87 -8.08 -9.14
N ASP A 47 4.36 -9.20 -8.57
CA ASP A 47 3.53 -10.19 -7.89
C ASP A 47 2.97 -9.63 -6.57
N LEU A 48 3.75 -8.79 -5.87
CA LEU A 48 3.32 -8.07 -4.67
C LEU A 48 2.01 -7.30 -4.91
N ILE A 49 1.90 -6.62 -6.04
CA ILE A 49 0.70 -5.83 -6.35
C ILE A 49 -0.52 -6.74 -6.56
N GLY A 50 -0.36 -7.85 -7.27
CA GLY A 50 -1.48 -8.78 -7.53
C GLY A 50 -1.85 -9.64 -6.33
N ASN A 51 -0.85 -10.10 -5.57
CA ASN A 51 -1.02 -11.12 -4.54
C ASN A 51 -1.25 -10.54 -3.15
N VAL A 52 -0.59 -9.41 -2.82
CA VAL A 52 -0.69 -8.77 -1.49
C VAL A 52 -1.67 -7.61 -1.52
N PHE A 53 -1.61 -6.74 -2.55
CA PHE A 53 -2.42 -5.54 -2.66
C PHE A 53 -3.53 -5.64 -3.71
N GLY A 54 -3.79 -6.84 -4.23
CA GLY A 54 -4.78 -7.11 -5.25
C GLY A 54 -5.66 -8.30 -4.90
N LYS A 55 -6.49 -8.68 -5.86
CA LYS A 55 -7.54 -9.69 -5.72
C LYS A 55 -7.08 -11.14 -5.64
N ASN A 56 -5.80 -11.43 -5.92
CA ASN A 56 -5.32 -12.82 -5.91
C ASN A 56 -5.29 -13.42 -4.49
N ARG A 57 -5.07 -12.58 -3.45
CA ARG A 57 -5.16 -12.95 -2.01
C ARG A 57 -4.34 -14.19 -1.60
N HIS A 58 -3.32 -14.57 -2.38
CA HIS A 58 -2.51 -15.76 -2.17
C HIS A 58 -1.03 -15.41 -2.19
N SER A 59 -0.59 -14.72 -1.13
CA SER A 59 0.82 -14.37 -1.00
C SER A 59 1.46 -15.08 0.17
N LYS A 60 2.61 -15.67 -0.07
CA LYS A 60 3.49 -16.15 1.01
C LYS A 60 4.15 -15.00 1.78
N GLU A 61 4.07 -13.77 1.29
CA GLU A 61 4.58 -12.62 2.02
C GLU A 61 3.62 -12.16 3.13
N THR A 62 2.31 -12.44 3.00
CA THR A 62 1.29 -12.02 3.97
C THR A 62 1.36 -12.86 5.25
N ILE A 63 1.55 -12.20 6.39
CA ILE A 63 1.58 -12.83 7.72
C ILE A 63 0.23 -12.68 8.43
N LEU A 64 -0.39 -11.51 8.31
CA LEU A 64 -1.69 -11.22 8.88
C LEU A 64 -2.45 -10.26 7.99
N SER A 65 -3.64 -10.66 7.59
CA SER A 65 -4.61 -9.82 6.90
C SER A 65 -6.01 -9.98 7.50
N ILE A 66 -6.85 -9.00 7.24
CA ILE A 66 -8.31 -9.16 7.35
C ILE A 66 -8.82 -9.41 5.95
N ASP A 67 -9.59 -10.49 5.82
CA ASP A 67 -10.28 -10.82 4.57
C ASP A 67 -11.32 -9.74 4.26
N ASN A 68 -11.34 -9.26 3.03
CA ASN A 68 -12.25 -8.24 2.54
C ASN A 68 -12.95 -8.79 1.28
N ASP A 69 -13.85 -9.76 1.47
CA ASP A 69 -14.64 -10.34 0.39
C ASP A 69 -15.97 -9.58 0.22
N ILE A 70 -16.30 -9.24 -1.02
CA ILE A 70 -17.59 -8.63 -1.37
C ILE A 70 -18.78 -9.51 -0.99
N LEU A 71 -18.56 -10.82 -0.87
CA LEU A 71 -19.61 -11.78 -0.44
C LEU A 71 -19.82 -11.78 1.08
N ASP A 72 -18.95 -11.15 1.84
CA ASP A 72 -19.14 -10.99 3.27
C ASP A 72 -20.01 -9.75 3.54
N ASP A 73 -21.30 -9.97 3.75
CA ASP A 73 -22.29 -8.91 4.02
C ASP A 73 -21.88 -7.96 5.17
N ALA A 74 -21.03 -8.41 6.08
CA ALA A 74 -20.54 -7.61 7.18
C ALA A 74 -19.55 -6.52 6.73
N HIS A 75 -18.89 -6.69 5.58
CA HIS A 75 -17.81 -5.82 5.13
C HIS A 75 -18.11 -5.12 3.80
N THR A 76 -19.03 -5.63 2.99
CA THR A 76 -19.25 -5.22 1.60
C THR A 76 -19.68 -3.77 1.42
N TYR A 77 -20.33 -3.19 2.42
CA TYR A 77 -20.84 -1.82 2.38
C TYR A 77 -20.41 -0.98 3.59
N ASP A 78 -19.57 -1.54 4.44
CA ASP A 78 -19.03 -0.75 5.55
C ASP A 78 -17.87 0.10 5.05
N THR A 79 -18.18 1.34 4.70
CA THR A 79 -17.20 2.34 4.25
C THR A 79 -16.04 2.52 5.23
N ARG A 80 -16.17 2.05 6.47
CA ARG A 80 -15.08 2.08 7.46
C ARG A 80 -13.94 1.14 7.12
N PHE A 81 -14.22 0.01 6.45
CA PHE A 81 -13.19 -0.93 6.01
C PHE A 81 -12.87 -0.82 4.52
N THR A 82 -13.84 -0.52 3.68
CA THR A 82 -13.68 -0.43 2.23
C THR A 82 -13.35 0.96 1.74
N GLY A 83 -13.81 2.01 2.43
CA GLY A 83 -13.58 3.41 2.06
C GLY A 83 -12.31 4.02 2.66
N GLU A 84 -11.80 3.45 3.77
CA GLU A 84 -10.62 4.00 4.45
C GLU A 84 -9.30 3.30 4.06
N LEU A 85 -9.38 2.27 3.23
CA LEU A 85 -8.21 1.53 2.80
C LEU A 85 -8.14 1.39 1.29
N PRO A 86 -7.21 2.03 0.79
CA PRO A 86 -6.23 3.04 1.20
C PRO A 86 -6.75 4.46 1.28
N GLY A 87 -7.97 4.64 1.65
CA GLY A 87 -8.69 5.90 1.65
C GLY A 87 -9.32 6.18 0.28
N GLN A 88 -10.65 6.28 0.25
CA GLN A 88 -11.40 6.64 -0.94
C GLN A 88 -10.89 7.94 -1.58
N GLU A 89 -10.32 8.82 -0.78
CA GLU A 89 -9.71 10.09 -1.16
C GLU A 89 -8.44 9.94 -2.02
N LEU A 90 -7.85 8.73 -2.06
CA LEU A 90 -6.67 8.42 -2.85
C LEU A 90 -6.97 7.62 -4.11
N ILE A 91 -8.24 7.15 -4.27
CA ILE A 91 -8.66 6.35 -5.39
C ILE A 91 -9.25 7.28 -6.46
N ASP A 92 -8.42 7.64 -7.38
CA ASP A 92 -8.78 8.58 -8.43
C ASP A 92 -8.60 7.97 -9.82
N TYR A 93 -8.06 8.74 -10.72
CA TYR A 93 -7.74 8.33 -12.08
C TYR A 93 -6.68 7.21 -12.09
N PRO A 94 -6.83 6.15 -12.88
CA PRO A 94 -7.89 5.89 -13.88
C PRO A 94 -9.08 5.07 -13.35
N TYR A 95 -9.23 4.90 -12.05
CA TYR A 95 -10.18 3.95 -11.45
C TYR A 95 -11.55 4.54 -11.18
N THR A 96 -11.68 5.85 -11.25
CA THR A 96 -12.94 6.60 -11.13
C THR A 96 -13.27 7.31 -12.43
N ASN A 97 -14.46 7.93 -12.48
CA ASN A 97 -14.86 8.78 -13.60
C ASN A 97 -14.30 10.21 -13.52
N VAL A 98 -13.57 10.51 -12.48
CA VAL A 98 -12.98 11.84 -12.31
C VAL A 98 -11.85 12.01 -13.30
N SER A 99 -11.92 13.06 -14.11
CA SER A 99 -10.90 13.32 -15.12
C SER A 99 -9.61 13.85 -14.49
N PRO A 100 -8.44 13.59 -15.09
CA PRO A 100 -7.18 14.19 -14.65
C PRO A 100 -7.24 15.72 -14.61
N GLN A 101 -8.04 16.36 -15.49
CA GLN A 101 -8.26 17.80 -15.49
C GLN A 101 -8.95 18.27 -14.21
N SER A 102 -10.07 17.65 -13.83
CA SER A 102 -10.79 17.99 -12.60
C SER A 102 -9.89 17.83 -11.37
N LEU A 103 -9.16 16.73 -11.28
CA LEU A 103 -8.20 16.47 -10.20
C LEU A 103 -7.06 17.48 -10.16
N SER A 104 -6.69 18.06 -11.31
CA SER A 104 -5.56 19.01 -11.41
C SER A 104 -5.99 20.46 -11.21
N THR A 105 -7.22 20.82 -11.56
CA THR A 105 -7.69 22.23 -11.64
C THR A 105 -8.75 22.59 -10.61
N ASP A 106 -9.57 21.63 -10.15
CA ASP A 106 -10.65 21.91 -9.21
C ASP A 106 -10.10 22.19 -7.81
N LYS A 107 -10.24 23.44 -7.38
CA LYS A 107 -9.78 23.89 -6.05
C LYS A 107 -10.77 23.59 -4.92
N ASN A 108 -11.99 23.17 -5.26
CA ASN A 108 -13.07 22.91 -4.30
C ASN A 108 -13.15 21.44 -3.89
N GLN A 109 -12.35 20.58 -4.49
CA GLN A 109 -12.33 19.16 -4.13
C GLN A 109 -11.24 18.89 -3.08
N GLU A 110 -11.65 18.24 -2.00
CA GLU A 110 -10.78 17.87 -0.87
C GLU A 110 -10.02 16.56 -1.17
N TYR A 111 -9.27 16.51 -2.28
CA TYR A 111 -8.42 15.36 -2.58
C TYR A 111 -7.03 15.53 -1.96
N ASN A 112 -6.51 14.45 -1.40
CA ASN A 112 -5.11 14.38 -1.02
C ASN A 112 -4.26 14.22 -2.29
N ARG A 113 -3.52 15.26 -2.65
CA ARG A 113 -2.73 15.31 -3.88
C ARG A 113 -1.25 15.26 -3.60
N ILE A 114 -0.56 14.39 -4.30
CA ILE A 114 0.90 14.30 -4.26
C ILE A 114 1.44 14.75 -5.62
N SER A 115 2.43 15.64 -5.62
CA SER A 115 3.02 16.08 -6.89
C SER A 115 3.93 15.01 -7.50
N VAL A 116 4.00 14.96 -8.82
CA VAL A 116 4.97 14.13 -9.56
C VAL A 116 6.41 14.41 -9.07
N LYS A 117 6.72 15.68 -8.79
CA LYS A 117 8.01 16.08 -8.24
C LYS A 117 8.31 15.40 -6.91
N THR A 118 7.37 15.41 -5.98
CA THR A 118 7.53 14.78 -4.66
C THR A 118 7.76 13.29 -4.77
N VAL A 119 7.00 12.60 -5.66
CA VAL A 119 7.20 11.17 -5.89
C VAL A 119 8.61 10.88 -6.44
N LYS A 120 9.09 11.70 -7.40
CA LYS A 120 10.44 11.56 -7.96
C LYS A 120 11.54 11.86 -6.93
N GLU A 121 11.28 12.72 -5.96
CA GLU A 121 12.20 12.97 -4.85
C GLU A 121 12.24 11.83 -3.82
N ILE A 122 11.09 11.21 -3.54
CA ILE A 122 11.00 10.03 -2.64
C ILE A 122 11.68 8.81 -3.28
N TYR A 123 11.51 8.61 -4.59
CA TYR A 123 12.09 7.53 -5.36
C TYR A 123 13.02 8.12 -6.44
N PRO A 124 14.26 8.50 -6.12
CA PRO A 124 15.13 9.23 -7.04
C PRO A 124 15.59 8.42 -8.26
N GLU A 125 15.74 7.11 -8.10
CA GLU A 125 16.20 6.24 -9.17
C GLU A 125 15.11 6.04 -10.23
N GLU A 126 15.42 6.26 -11.51
CA GLU A 126 14.44 6.14 -12.60
C GLU A 126 13.92 4.71 -12.81
N ASN A 127 14.75 3.73 -12.51
CA ASN A 127 14.42 2.32 -12.60
C ASN A 127 13.80 1.74 -11.32
N ASP A 128 13.52 2.56 -10.30
CA ASP A 128 12.80 2.11 -9.11
C ASP A 128 11.39 1.64 -9.49
N LEU A 129 11.14 0.34 -9.30
CA LEU A 129 9.89 -0.29 -9.69
C LEU A 129 8.67 0.33 -8.98
N ARG A 130 8.86 0.93 -7.80
CA ARG A 130 7.78 1.63 -7.07
C ARG A 130 7.26 2.83 -7.85
N ARG A 131 8.07 3.49 -8.68
CA ARG A 131 7.62 4.56 -9.57
C ARG A 131 6.56 4.06 -10.56
N LYS A 132 6.74 2.85 -11.08
CA LYS A 132 5.86 2.22 -12.06
C LYS A 132 4.66 1.53 -11.39
N GLU A 133 4.93 0.78 -10.33
CA GLU A 133 3.91 -0.11 -9.76
C GLU A 133 3.01 0.58 -8.74
N PHE A 134 3.46 1.68 -8.10
CA PHE A 134 2.64 2.41 -7.13
C PHE A 134 1.98 3.65 -7.72
N TRP A 135 2.39 4.12 -8.90
CA TRP A 135 1.92 5.36 -9.50
C TRP A 135 1.53 5.11 -10.96
N TYR A 136 0.33 5.55 -11.33
CA TYR A 136 -0.18 5.39 -12.67
C TYR A 136 0.51 6.40 -13.61
N ASP A 137 1.21 5.88 -14.62
CA ASP A 137 1.86 6.64 -15.69
C ASP A 137 2.53 7.94 -15.21
N LEU A 138 3.40 7.79 -14.21
CA LEU A 138 3.99 8.88 -13.43
C LEU A 138 4.62 9.97 -14.29
N GLY A 139 3.99 11.13 -14.34
CA GLY A 139 4.47 12.31 -15.06
C GLY A 139 4.11 12.35 -16.55
N HIS A 140 3.28 11.42 -17.05
CA HIS A 140 2.81 11.39 -18.43
C HIS A 140 1.28 11.52 -18.56
N VAL A 141 0.54 11.46 -17.45
CA VAL A 141 -0.90 11.68 -17.48
C VAL A 141 -1.18 13.10 -17.93
N SER A 142 -1.94 13.23 -19.02
CA SER A 142 -2.28 14.53 -19.61
C SER A 142 -3.79 14.72 -19.80
N TYR A 143 -4.20 15.96 -20.03
CA TYR A 143 -5.56 16.35 -20.32
C TYR A 143 -5.55 17.58 -21.25
N THR A 144 -6.67 17.87 -21.90
CA THR A 144 -6.75 18.99 -22.84
C THR A 144 -7.42 20.21 -22.18
N VAL A 145 -6.81 21.38 -22.32
CA VAL A 145 -7.35 22.69 -21.91
C VAL A 145 -7.33 23.60 -23.12
N GLU A 146 -8.47 24.10 -23.53
CA GLU A 146 -8.62 25.05 -24.69
C GLU A 146 -7.95 24.54 -25.98
N GLY A 147 -7.90 23.22 -26.17
CA GLY A 147 -7.28 22.57 -27.32
C GLY A 147 -5.79 22.24 -27.18
N GLU A 148 -5.15 22.67 -26.10
CA GLU A 148 -3.75 22.36 -25.79
C GLU A 148 -3.63 21.19 -24.81
N GLU A 149 -2.64 20.32 -25.04
CA GLU A 149 -2.34 19.22 -24.13
C GLU A 149 -1.52 19.70 -22.93
N VAL A 150 -2.00 19.41 -21.73
CA VAL A 150 -1.38 19.79 -20.47
C VAL A 150 -1.08 18.54 -19.66
N THR A 151 0.18 18.36 -19.26
CA THR A 151 0.57 17.26 -18.36
C THR A 151 0.17 17.58 -16.92
N SER A 152 -0.45 16.61 -16.24
CA SER A 152 -0.82 16.76 -14.83
C SER A 152 0.43 16.92 -13.94
N PRO A 153 0.45 17.93 -13.06
CA PRO A 153 1.52 18.06 -12.08
C PRO A 153 1.41 17.05 -10.94
N TYR A 154 0.28 16.31 -10.85
CA TYR A 154 -0.02 15.38 -9.78
C TYR A 154 0.21 13.94 -10.20
N ALA A 155 0.61 13.11 -9.24
CA ALA A 155 0.77 11.68 -9.36
C ALA A 155 -0.52 10.99 -8.91
N PHE A 156 -0.91 9.92 -9.60
CA PHE A 156 -2.13 9.15 -9.35
C PHE A 156 -1.75 7.78 -8.80
N ILE A 157 -2.38 7.36 -7.71
CA ILE A 157 -2.07 6.11 -7.03
C ILE A 157 -2.48 4.92 -7.89
N HIS A 158 -1.59 3.93 -7.97
CA HIS A 158 -1.75 2.71 -8.75
C HIS A 158 -1.44 1.44 -7.95
N LYS A 159 -1.03 1.56 -6.71
CA LYS A 159 -0.68 0.44 -5.84
C LYS A 159 -1.88 -0.47 -5.58
N TRP A 160 -3.03 0.11 -5.32
CA TRP A 160 -4.30 -0.58 -5.20
C TRP A 160 -5.06 -0.35 -6.50
N ARG A 161 -5.26 -1.38 -7.29
CA ARG A 161 -5.80 -1.27 -8.65
C ARG A 161 -6.97 -2.21 -8.95
N ASP A 162 -7.31 -3.07 -8.00
CA ASP A 162 -8.45 -3.96 -8.08
C ASP A 162 -9.61 -3.40 -7.26
N TYR A 163 -10.78 -3.21 -7.91
CA TYR A 163 -11.97 -2.62 -7.31
C TYR A 163 -13.21 -3.38 -7.72
N HIS A 164 -14.17 -3.46 -6.81
CA HIS A 164 -15.55 -3.76 -7.13
C HIS A 164 -16.24 -2.50 -7.61
N TYR A 165 -16.97 -2.61 -8.69
CA TYR A 165 -17.71 -1.50 -9.31
C TYR A 165 -19.21 -1.75 -9.20
N GLN A 166 -20.00 -0.67 -9.11
CA GLN A 166 -21.46 -0.76 -9.18
C GLN A 166 -21.90 -1.56 -10.41
N THR A 167 -22.94 -2.36 -10.22
CA THR A 167 -23.54 -3.10 -11.33
C THR A 167 -24.33 -2.17 -12.25
N ASN A 168 -24.50 -2.57 -13.50
CA ASN A 168 -25.24 -1.76 -14.49
C ASN A 168 -26.68 -1.42 -14.08
N SER A 169 -27.31 -2.24 -13.22
CA SER A 169 -28.66 -1.97 -12.68
C SER A 169 -28.72 -0.85 -11.66
N GLU A 170 -27.60 -0.53 -11.04
CA GLU A 170 -27.47 0.52 -9.99
C GLU A 170 -26.90 1.81 -10.56
N MET A 171 -26.33 1.75 -11.77
CA MET A 171 -25.74 2.92 -12.45
C MET A 171 -26.83 3.74 -13.13
N LEU A 172 -26.87 5.03 -12.83
CA LEU A 172 -27.64 5.97 -13.62
C LEU A 172 -27.04 6.09 -15.03
N GLU A 173 -27.89 6.22 -16.04
CA GLU A 173 -27.45 6.38 -17.43
C GLU A 173 -26.47 7.56 -17.54
N GLY A 174 -25.28 7.31 -18.09
CA GLY A 174 -24.21 8.33 -18.22
C GLY A 174 -23.22 8.40 -17.05
N GLN A 175 -23.44 7.66 -15.97
CA GLN A 175 -22.43 7.45 -14.95
C GLN A 175 -21.47 6.33 -15.41
N GLY A 176 -20.22 6.59 -15.49
CA GLY A 176 -19.22 5.56 -15.80
C GLY A 176 -18.98 4.63 -14.59
N LYS A 177 -17.83 3.95 -14.57
CA LYS A 177 -17.47 3.03 -13.49
C LYS A 177 -17.32 3.76 -12.15
N VAL A 178 -18.17 3.43 -11.19
CA VAL A 178 -18.08 3.93 -9.81
C VAL A 178 -17.57 2.79 -8.93
N PRO A 179 -16.35 2.88 -8.38
CA PRO A 179 -15.85 1.88 -7.46
C PRO A 179 -16.64 1.94 -6.15
N VAL A 180 -17.02 0.79 -5.61
CA VAL A 180 -17.76 0.68 -4.34
C VAL A 180 -16.89 0.13 -3.22
N ALA A 181 -15.86 -0.65 -3.56
CA ALA A 181 -14.92 -1.24 -2.61
C ALA A 181 -13.59 -1.58 -3.32
N THR A 182 -12.52 -1.68 -2.55
CA THR A 182 -11.28 -2.33 -3.00
C THR A 182 -11.46 -3.83 -3.01
N ASP A 183 -10.93 -4.52 -4.03
CA ASP A 183 -10.92 -5.97 -4.13
C ASP A 183 -9.57 -6.53 -3.67
N CYS A 184 -9.24 -6.30 -2.41
CA CYS A 184 -8.02 -6.80 -1.79
C CYS A 184 -8.21 -6.91 -0.28
N ASP A 185 -7.43 -7.79 0.36
CA ASP A 185 -7.43 -7.93 1.81
C ASP A 185 -6.74 -6.73 2.49
N TYR A 186 -7.12 -6.50 3.73
CA TYR A 186 -6.40 -5.56 4.58
C TYR A 186 -5.19 -6.24 5.21
N VAL A 187 -4.01 -5.93 4.69
CA VAL A 187 -2.76 -6.54 5.17
C VAL A 187 -2.18 -5.71 6.32
N PHE A 188 -2.10 -6.34 7.50
CA PHE A 188 -1.46 -5.74 8.68
C PHE A 188 0.04 -5.95 8.70
N TRP A 189 0.48 -7.19 8.42
CA TRP A 189 1.89 -7.54 8.44
C TRP A 189 2.27 -8.43 7.28
N ARG A 190 3.39 -8.10 6.69
CA ARG A 190 4.08 -8.87 5.66
C ARG A 190 5.46 -9.28 6.16
N LEU A 191 6.07 -10.26 5.50
CA LEU A 191 7.45 -10.65 5.78
C LEU A 191 8.42 -9.46 5.67
N ALA A 192 8.25 -8.59 4.66
CA ALA A 192 9.05 -7.38 4.51
C ALA A 192 9.02 -6.48 5.75
N ASP A 193 7.87 -6.35 6.42
CA ASP A 193 7.74 -5.53 7.63
C ASP A 193 8.55 -6.14 8.79
N VAL A 194 8.57 -7.46 8.91
CA VAL A 194 9.34 -8.17 9.95
C VAL A 194 10.85 -8.11 9.68
N VAL A 195 11.25 -8.23 8.42
CA VAL A 195 12.66 -8.11 8.00
C VAL A 195 13.18 -6.71 8.30
N LEU A 196 12.43 -5.66 7.95
CA LEU A 196 12.79 -4.27 8.26
C LEU A 196 12.81 -3.99 9.77
N LEU A 197 11.87 -4.59 10.52
CA LEU A 197 11.84 -4.48 11.97
C LEU A 197 13.10 -5.12 12.59
N ARG A 198 13.53 -6.29 12.10
CA ARG A 198 14.78 -6.94 12.54
C ARG A 198 15.99 -6.08 12.22
N ALA A 199 16.05 -5.49 11.02
CA ALA A 199 17.12 -4.56 10.66
C ALA A 199 17.17 -3.36 11.63
N GLU A 200 16.03 -2.77 11.98
CA GLU A 200 15.96 -1.68 12.94
C GLU A 200 16.44 -2.13 14.33
N CYS A 201 15.96 -3.26 14.84
CA CYS A 201 16.41 -3.80 16.13
C CYS A 201 17.93 -3.96 16.18
N ARG A 202 18.50 -4.57 15.14
CA ARG A 202 19.95 -4.76 15.00
C ARG A 202 20.72 -3.44 14.96
N ALA A 203 20.18 -2.44 14.26
CA ALA A 203 20.76 -1.10 14.20
C ALA A 203 20.72 -0.40 15.57
N ARG A 204 19.60 -0.49 16.30
CA ARG A 204 19.46 0.04 17.67
C ARG A 204 20.42 -0.63 18.67
N LEU A 205 20.68 -1.90 18.46
CA LEU A 205 21.65 -2.69 19.24
C LEU A 205 23.10 -2.54 18.75
N GLN A 206 23.34 -1.68 17.73
CA GLN A 206 24.65 -1.44 17.12
C GLN A 206 25.30 -2.71 16.54
N LYS A 207 24.52 -3.68 16.10
CA LYS A 207 25.00 -4.91 15.49
C LYS A 207 25.43 -4.66 14.03
N THR A 208 26.56 -5.22 13.63
CA THR A 208 27.07 -5.13 12.25
C THR A 208 26.16 -5.83 11.24
N THR A 209 25.36 -6.80 11.69
CA THR A 209 24.41 -7.58 10.87
C THR A 209 23.12 -6.83 10.53
N ALA A 210 22.97 -5.58 10.96
CA ALA A 210 21.79 -4.77 10.61
C ALA A 210 21.59 -4.59 9.08
N LYS A 211 22.68 -4.63 8.31
CA LYS A 211 22.64 -4.48 6.85
C LYS A 211 22.30 -5.77 6.12
N ASP A 212 22.35 -6.92 6.78
CA ASP A 212 22.10 -8.21 6.14
C ASP A 212 20.60 -8.41 5.81
N ASP A 213 19.74 -7.60 6.42
CA ASP A 213 18.30 -7.59 6.22
C ASP A 213 17.83 -6.48 5.22
N LEU A 214 18.74 -5.74 4.58
CA LEU A 214 18.45 -4.67 3.64
C LEU A 214 18.93 -5.00 2.24
#